data_c1cb72b2bebbae8fa63d7db727bf64cd
#
_entry.id   c1cb72b2bebbae8fa63d7db727bf64cd
#
_cell.length_a   1.000
_cell.length_b   1.000
_cell.length_c   1.000
_cell.angle_alpha   90.00
_cell.angle_beta   90.00
_cell.angle_gamma   90.00
#
_symmetry.space_group_name_H-M   'P 1'
#
loop_
_entity.id
_entity.type
_entity.pdbx_description
1 polymer ?
#
loop_
_entity_poly.entity_id
_entity_poly.type
_entity_poly.pdbx_seq_one_letter_code
_entity_poly.pdbx_strand_id
1 'polypeptide(L)'
;MKENLKDLVIIGSGPAGLSAAVYAQRAMLNQVVIEKEMFSGGQIINTDRIDNYLGLYGENGYDLAVKFREHADALEVPFVEGKVESIEDKGEYKEIHLEDGATVDAKAVIIATGAKHRLLNVKGEKEFTGAGVSYCATCDGAFFKNKTVAVVGGGDVALEDALYLSNICEKVYLVHRRDELRGAKILQSRIFETKIIEFKPSYEVSE
;
A
#
# COMPACT_ATOMS: atom_id res chain seq x y z
N MET A 1 3.85 -16.48 -33.86
CA MET A 1 4.13 -15.97 -32.46
C MET A 1 4.52 -14.52 -32.58
N LYS A 2 4.00 -13.61 -31.73
CA LYS A 2 4.42 -12.22 -31.74
C LYS A 2 5.92 -12.13 -31.36
N GLU A 3 6.69 -11.35 -32.10
CA GLU A 3 8.17 -11.34 -32.04
C GLU A 3 8.75 -10.82 -30.70
N ASN A 4 7.92 -10.20 -29.82
CA ASN A 4 8.32 -9.62 -28.53
C ASN A 4 7.41 -10.04 -27.35
N LEU A 5 6.80 -11.22 -27.43
CA LEU A 5 5.92 -11.69 -26.36
C LEU A 5 6.71 -11.98 -25.08
N LYS A 6 6.39 -11.27 -23.99
CA LYS A 6 6.95 -11.53 -22.67
C LYS A 6 6.30 -12.75 -22.02
N ASP A 7 7.05 -13.50 -21.21
CA ASP A 7 6.45 -14.51 -20.36
C ASP A 7 5.65 -13.86 -19.23
N LEU A 8 6.17 -12.75 -18.70
CA LEU A 8 5.57 -12.04 -17.57
C LEU A 8 5.78 -10.54 -17.68
N VAL A 9 4.70 -9.78 -17.46
CA VAL A 9 4.75 -8.34 -17.15
C VAL A 9 4.36 -8.15 -15.69
N ILE A 10 5.14 -7.36 -14.96
CA ILE A 10 4.85 -6.96 -13.57
C ILE A 10 4.56 -5.47 -13.58
N ILE A 11 3.40 -5.06 -13.09
CA ILE A 11 2.99 -3.66 -13.04
C ILE A 11 3.17 -3.13 -11.63
N GLY A 12 4.14 -2.23 -11.47
CA GLY A 12 4.53 -1.62 -10.21
C GLY A 12 5.80 -2.22 -9.60
N SER A 13 6.68 -1.36 -9.10
CA SER A 13 7.97 -1.69 -8.49
C SER A 13 8.01 -1.39 -6.98
N GLY A 14 6.88 -1.53 -6.29
CA GLY A 14 6.84 -1.64 -4.85
C GLY A 14 7.40 -2.98 -4.35
N PRO A 15 7.44 -3.23 -3.03
CA PRO A 15 7.99 -4.47 -2.46
C PRO A 15 7.42 -5.75 -3.08
N ALA A 16 6.13 -5.77 -3.37
CA ALA A 16 5.46 -6.92 -3.98
C ALA A 16 5.94 -7.17 -5.42
N GLY A 17 6.00 -6.09 -6.24
CA GLY A 17 6.46 -6.18 -7.63
C GLY A 17 7.94 -6.55 -7.73
N LEU A 18 8.80 -5.93 -6.92
CA LEU A 18 10.24 -6.25 -6.89
C LEU A 18 10.49 -7.69 -6.41
N SER A 19 9.74 -8.14 -5.39
CA SER A 19 9.83 -9.54 -4.94
C SER A 19 9.44 -10.52 -6.03
N ALA A 20 8.35 -10.27 -6.75
CA ALA A 20 7.93 -11.08 -7.90
C ALA A 20 8.98 -11.07 -9.00
N ALA A 21 9.56 -9.90 -9.32
CA ALA A 21 10.57 -9.74 -10.36
C ALA A 21 11.86 -10.51 -10.06
N VAL A 22 12.32 -10.48 -8.80
CA VAL A 22 13.49 -11.27 -8.35
C VAL A 22 13.27 -12.77 -8.60
N TYR A 23 12.09 -13.29 -8.26
CA TYR A 23 11.80 -14.71 -8.47
C TYR A 23 11.59 -15.07 -9.95
N ALA A 24 10.96 -14.20 -10.73
CA ALA A 24 10.79 -14.39 -12.17
C ALA A 24 12.16 -14.39 -12.89
N GLN A 25 13.08 -13.51 -12.48
CA GLN A 25 14.44 -13.48 -13.02
C GLN A 25 15.22 -14.74 -12.66
N ARG A 26 15.13 -15.20 -11.42
CA ARG A 26 15.73 -16.46 -10.98
C ARG A 26 15.17 -17.69 -11.72
N ALA A 27 13.92 -17.62 -12.16
CA ALA A 27 13.27 -18.63 -13.00
C ALA A 27 13.59 -18.47 -14.50
N MET A 28 14.44 -17.49 -14.87
CA MET A 28 14.84 -17.19 -16.25
C MET A 28 13.67 -16.87 -17.18
N LEU A 29 12.59 -16.26 -16.65
CA LEU A 29 11.48 -15.81 -17.46
C LEU A 29 11.86 -14.56 -18.26
N ASN A 30 11.39 -14.48 -19.51
CA ASN A 30 11.45 -13.24 -20.28
C ASN A 30 10.42 -12.26 -19.72
N GLN A 31 10.81 -11.49 -18.68
CA GLN A 31 9.97 -10.57 -17.96
C GLN A 31 10.28 -9.10 -18.21
N VAL A 32 9.41 -8.22 -17.76
CA VAL A 32 9.64 -6.79 -17.60
C VAL A 32 8.79 -6.23 -16.47
N VAL A 33 9.36 -5.31 -15.69
CA VAL A 33 8.64 -4.52 -14.70
C VAL A 33 8.29 -3.17 -15.32
N ILE A 34 7.02 -2.77 -15.26
CA ILE A 34 6.56 -1.45 -15.71
C ILE A 34 6.29 -0.61 -14.46
N GLU A 35 6.97 0.52 -14.33
CA GLU A 35 6.80 1.46 -13.21
C GLU A 35 6.56 2.88 -13.75
N LYS A 36 5.58 3.56 -13.21
CA LYS A 36 5.23 4.94 -13.60
C LYS A 36 6.01 6.01 -12.86
N GLU A 37 6.52 5.67 -11.68
CA GLU A 37 7.28 6.61 -10.85
C GLU A 37 8.78 6.47 -11.13
N MET A 38 9.51 7.56 -11.01
CA MET A 38 10.97 7.57 -11.22
C MET A 38 11.72 6.64 -10.24
N PHE A 39 11.14 6.44 -9.03
CA PHE A 39 11.74 5.63 -7.98
C PHE A 39 10.89 4.40 -7.68
N SER A 40 11.56 3.27 -7.49
CA SER A 40 10.95 2.04 -6.98
C SER A 40 10.71 2.14 -5.47
N GLY A 41 9.79 1.31 -4.93
CA GLY A 41 9.54 1.18 -3.50
C GLY A 41 8.09 1.44 -3.09
N GLY A 42 7.31 2.13 -3.93
CA GLY A 42 5.90 2.40 -3.63
C GLY A 42 5.70 3.16 -2.32
N GLN A 43 4.76 2.74 -1.48
CA GLN A 43 4.42 3.48 -0.25
C GLN A 43 5.52 3.48 0.81
N ILE A 44 6.41 2.49 0.84
CA ILE A 44 7.44 2.42 1.89
C ILE A 44 8.39 3.60 1.89
N ILE A 45 8.61 4.26 0.74
CA ILE A 45 9.51 5.42 0.63
C ILE A 45 9.11 6.59 1.53
N ASN A 46 7.85 6.66 1.94
CA ASN A 46 7.32 7.71 2.80
C ASN A 46 7.36 7.35 4.31
N THR A 47 7.94 6.20 4.66
CA THR A 47 8.04 5.74 6.06
C THR A 47 9.37 6.17 6.65
N ASP A 48 9.37 7.00 7.69
CA ASP A 48 10.61 7.49 8.30
C ASP A 48 11.41 6.35 8.95
N ARG A 49 10.71 5.41 9.57
CA ARG A 49 11.33 4.30 10.29
C ARG A 49 10.51 3.02 10.19
N ILE A 50 11.18 1.94 9.86
CA ILE A 50 10.58 0.61 9.71
C ILE A 50 11.08 -0.29 10.84
N ASP A 51 10.19 -0.67 11.76
CA ASP A 51 10.50 -1.52 12.92
C ASP A 51 9.96 -2.95 12.78
N ASN A 52 9.22 -3.24 11.71
CA ASN A 52 8.50 -4.50 11.48
C ASN A 52 9.00 -5.32 10.28
N TYR A 53 10.15 -4.97 9.70
CA TYR A 53 10.76 -5.75 8.63
C TYR A 53 11.90 -6.60 9.20
N LEU A 54 11.71 -7.93 9.19
CA LEU A 54 12.68 -8.86 9.77
C LEU A 54 14.07 -8.71 9.13
N GLY A 55 15.09 -8.52 9.96
CA GLY A 55 16.48 -8.37 9.54
C GLY A 55 16.91 -6.94 9.23
N LEU A 56 15.98 -5.99 9.16
CA LEU A 56 16.24 -4.57 8.84
C LEU A 56 15.49 -3.65 9.80
N TYR A 57 15.78 -3.80 11.10
CA TYR A 57 15.15 -3.01 12.16
C TYR A 57 15.67 -1.57 12.16
N GLY A 58 14.76 -0.61 12.19
CA GLY A 58 15.09 0.81 12.32
C GLY A 58 15.54 1.48 11.02
N GLU A 59 15.43 0.78 9.88
CA GLU A 59 15.75 1.36 8.57
C GLU A 59 14.74 2.44 8.17
N ASN A 60 15.22 3.43 7.41
CA ASN A 60 14.36 4.38 6.73
C ASN A 60 13.72 3.71 5.49
N GLY A 61 12.47 4.04 5.20
CA GLY A 61 11.73 3.42 4.09
C GLY A 61 12.32 3.69 2.72
N TYR A 62 12.90 4.87 2.51
CA TYR A 62 13.61 5.19 1.27
C TYR A 62 14.85 4.30 1.10
N ASP A 63 15.67 4.17 2.15
CA ASP A 63 16.89 3.35 2.11
C ASP A 63 16.55 1.87 1.89
N LEU A 64 15.45 1.40 2.49
CA LEU A 64 14.96 0.03 2.25
C LEU A 64 14.49 -0.16 0.80
N ALA A 65 13.80 0.82 0.23
CA ALA A 65 13.37 0.79 -1.17
C ALA A 65 14.57 0.76 -2.13
N VAL A 66 15.62 1.52 -1.83
CA VAL A 66 16.88 1.50 -2.58
C VAL A 66 17.50 0.11 -2.55
N LYS A 67 17.61 -0.53 -1.38
CA LYS A 67 18.14 -1.89 -1.24
C LYS A 67 17.33 -2.92 -2.05
N PHE A 68 16.00 -2.78 -2.07
CA PHE A 68 15.15 -3.67 -2.88
C PHE A 68 15.39 -3.48 -4.37
N ARG A 69 15.57 -2.23 -4.82
CA ARG A 69 15.85 -1.92 -6.21
C ARG A 69 17.23 -2.42 -6.61
N GLU A 70 18.26 -2.17 -5.81
CA GLU A 70 19.63 -2.67 -6.03
C GLU A 70 19.68 -4.19 -6.15
N HIS A 71 18.87 -4.93 -5.35
CA HIS A 71 18.77 -6.37 -5.48
C HIS A 71 18.20 -6.80 -6.85
N ALA A 72 17.17 -6.11 -7.34
CA ALA A 72 16.60 -6.39 -8.65
C ALA A 72 17.59 -6.04 -9.78
N ASP A 73 18.28 -4.91 -9.68
CA ASP A 73 19.29 -4.45 -10.65
C ASP A 73 20.49 -5.41 -10.70
N ALA A 74 20.94 -5.92 -9.55
CA ALA A 74 22.02 -6.91 -9.48
C ALA A 74 21.68 -8.24 -10.17
N LEU A 75 20.40 -8.54 -10.32
CA LEU A 75 19.90 -9.67 -11.09
C LEU A 75 19.54 -9.30 -12.54
N GLU A 76 19.84 -8.09 -12.96
CA GLU A 76 19.56 -7.59 -14.31
C GLU A 76 18.06 -7.67 -14.68
N VAL A 77 17.16 -7.41 -13.70
CA VAL A 77 15.72 -7.30 -13.96
C VAL A 77 15.45 -6.14 -14.92
N PRO A 78 14.78 -6.38 -16.05
CA PRO A 78 14.47 -5.29 -16.99
C PRO A 78 13.31 -4.43 -16.48
N PHE A 79 13.48 -3.11 -16.57
CA PHE A 79 12.48 -2.11 -16.22
C PHE A 79 12.10 -1.26 -17.42
N VAL A 80 10.84 -0.87 -17.48
CA VAL A 80 10.29 0.12 -18.42
C VAL A 80 9.58 1.18 -17.60
N GLU A 81 9.94 2.44 -17.82
CA GLU A 81 9.21 3.57 -17.28
C GLU A 81 7.93 3.76 -18.09
N GLY A 82 6.80 3.83 -17.42
CA GLY A 82 5.52 4.03 -18.07
C GLY A 82 4.34 3.81 -17.14
N LYS A 83 3.25 4.50 -17.41
CA LYS A 83 1.98 4.34 -16.71
C LYS A 83 1.09 3.42 -17.52
N VAL A 84 0.73 2.29 -16.94
CA VAL A 84 -0.27 1.38 -17.55
C VAL A 84 -1.66 1.97 -17.37
N GLU A 85 -2.39 2.09 -18.47
CA GLU A 85 -3.78 2.56 -18.47
C GLU A 85 -4.79 1.42 -18.50
N SER A 86 -4.51 0.39 -19.30
CA SER A 86 -5.41 -0.74 -19.45
C SER A 86 -4.69 -2.03 -19.80
N ILE A 87 -5.38 -3.14 -19.57
CA ILE A 87 -4.95 -4.49 -19.95
C ILE A 87 -6.11 -5.10 -20.74
N GLU A 88 -5.84 -5.56 -21.93
CA GLU A 88 -6.81 -6.26 -22.77
C GLU A 88 -6.46 -7.76 -22.85
N ASP A 89 -7.44 -8.61 -22.57
CA ASP A 89 -7.28 -10.06 -22.71
C ASP A 89 -7.54 -10.47 -24.16
N LYS A 90 -6.48 -10.94 -24.83
CA LYS A 90 -6.56 -11.46 -26.21
C LYS A 90 -6.67 -12.99 -26.25
N GLY A 91 -6.96 -13.64 -25.12
CA GLY A 91 -7.04 -15.09 -24.97
C GLY A 91 -5.67 -15.73 -24.75
N GLU A 92 -4.86 -15.86 -25.79
CA GLU A 92 -3.52 -16.49 -25.70
C GLU A 92 -2.48 -15.58 -25.02
N TYR A 93 -2.70 -14.28 -24.98
CA TYR A 93 -1.83 -13.28 -24.35
C TYR A 93 -2.64 -12.10 -23.82
N LYS A 94 -1.99 -11.25 -23.03
CA LYS A 94 -2.52 -9.98 -22.55
C LYS A 94 -1.79 -8.84 -23.24
N GLU A 95 -2.53 -7.84 -23.70
CA GLU A 95 -1.99 -6.63 -24.29
C GLU A 95 -2.08 -5.50 -23.26
N ILE A 96 -0.94 -4.98 -22.84
CA ILE A 96 -0.82 -3.94 -21.81
C ILE A 96 -0.61 -2.61 -22.54
N HIS A 97 -1.52 -1.65 -22.34
CA HIS A 97 -1.48 -0.33 -22.93
C HIS A 97 -0.90 0.70 -21.97
N LEU A 98 0.06 1.49 -22.42
CA LEU A 98 0.68 2.57 -21.68
C LEU A 98 0.10 3.92 -22.10
N GLU A 99 0.18 4.92 -21.21
CA GLU A 99 -0.34 6.28 -21.42
C GLU A 99 0.27 7.00 -22.64
N ASP A 100 1.50 6.68 -23.00
CA ASP A 100 2.20 7.21 -24.18
C ASP A 100 1.80 6.54 -25.50
N GLY A 101 0.87 5.59 -25.47
CA GLY A 101 0.38 4.82 -26.62
C GLY A 101 1.23 3.58 -26.95
N ALA A 102 2.30 3.31 -26.22
CA ALA A 102 3.05 2.07 -26.38
C ALA A 102 2.26 0.85 -25.86
N THR A 103 2.57 -0.32 -26.38
CA THR A 103 1.97 -1.58 -25.94
C THR A 103 3.03 -2.63 -25.62
N VAL A 104 2.75 -3.46 -24.62
CA VAL A 104 3.58 -4.61 -24.26
C VAL A 104 2.68 -5.85 -24.20
N ASP A 105 3.10 -6.92 -24.89
CA ASP A 105 2.38 -8.20 -24.89
C ASP A 105 3.00 -9.17 -23.90
N ALA A 106 2.16 -9.86 -23.11
CA ALA A 106 2.62 -10.86 -22.15
C ALA A 106 1.68 -12.07 -22.05
N LYS A 107 2.25 -13.24 -21.75
CA LYS A 107 1.46 -14.44 -21.44
C LYS A 107 0.73 -14.30 -20.10
N ALA A 108 1.41 -13.68 -19.12
CA ALA A 108 0.88 -13.45 -17.78
C ALA A 108 1.20 -12.03 -17.29
N VAL A 109 0.36 -11.50 -16.39
CA VAL A 109 0.53 -10.19 -15.77
C VAL A 109 0.37 -10.31 -14.26
N ILE A 110 1.29 -9.69 -13.52
CA ILE A 110 1.16 -9.47 -12.07
C ILE A 110 0.84 -8.00 -11.85
N ILE A 111 -0.30 -7.72 -11.23
CA ILE A 111 -0.71 -6.37 -10.85
C ILE A 111 -0.24 -6.11 -9.42
N ALA A 112 0.83 -5.31 -9.28
CA ALA A 112 1.46 -4.96 -8.01
C ALA A 112 1.46 -3.43 -7.79
N THR A 113 0.39 -2.76 -8.21
CA THR A 113 0.27 -1.30 -8.23
C THR A 113 0.09 -0.66 -6.85
N GLY A 114 -0.02 -1.47 -5.80
CA GLY A 114 -0.22 -1.01 -4.43
C GLY A 114 -1.58 -0.36 -4.23
N ALA A 115 -1.67 0.44 -3.17
CA ALA A 115 -2.87 1.21 -2.83
C ALA A 115 -2.47 2.62 -2.41
N LYS A 116 -3.41 3.54 -2.47
CA LYS A 116 -3.27 4.88 -1.87
C LYS A 116 -4.39 5.06 -0.85
N HIS A 117 -4.04 5.55 0.33
CA HIS A 117 -5.04 5.96 1.31
C HIS A 117 -5.85 7.14 0.77
N ARG A 118 -7.10 7.22 1.20
CA ARG A 118 -7.95 8.36 0.89
C ARG A 118 -7.69 9.47 1.90
N LEU A 119 -7.34 10.65 1.40
CA LEU A 119 -7.24 11.85 2.22
C LEU A 119 -8.64 12.30 2.68
N LEU A 120 -8.73 12.88 3.87
CA LEU A 120 -9.93 13.56 4.36
C LEU A 120 -10.10 14.92 3.69
N ASN A 121 -9.00 15.53 3.24
CA ASN A 121 -8.90 16.87 2.67
C ASN A 121 -9.36 17.96 3.66
N VAL A 122 -9.04 17.78 4.92
CA VAL A 122 -9.29 18.76 5.98
C VAL A 122 -8.04 19.59 6.26
N LYS A 123 -8.23 20.75 6.88
CA LYS A 123 -7.13 21.63 7.28
C LYS A 123 -6.23 20.92 8.30
N GLY A 124 -4.93 21.04 8.13
CA GLY A 124 -3.93 20.40 9.01
C GLY A 124 -3.56 18.97 8.62
N GLU A 125 -4.37 18.25 7.83
CA GLU A 125 -4.11 16.85 7.50
C GLU A 125 -2.70 16.65 6.90
N LYS A 126 -2.34 17.45 5.90
CA LYS A 126 -1.01 17.36 5.26
C LYS A 126 0.11 17.87 6.15
N GLU A 127 -0.17 18.93 6.93
CA GLU A 127 0.80 19.56 7.82
C GLU A 127 1.23 18.62 8.95
N PHE A 128 0.26 17.86 9.49
CA PHE A 128 0.48 16.94 10.61
C PHE A 128 0.73 15.47 10.19
N THR A 129 0.81 15.19 8.89
CA THR A 129 1.20 13.86 8.42
C THR A 129 2.62 13.53 8.91
N GLY A 130 2.76 12.41 9.65
CA GLY A 130 3.99 12.03 10.35
C GLY A 130 4.20 12.72 11.71
N ALA A 131 3.43 13.76 12.04
CA ALA A 131 3.53 14.51 13.29
C ALA A 131 2.24 14.48 14.14
N GLY A 132 1.36 13.53 13.89
CA GLY A 132 0.06 13.39 14.59
C GLY A 132 -1.02 12.77 13.72
N VAL A 133 -0.93 12.91 12.40
CA VAL A 133 -1.79 12.25 11.42
C VAL A 133 -1.02 11.09 10.79
N SER A 134 -1.60 9.90 10.82
CA SER A 134 -1.06 8.69 10.21
C SER A 134 -2.12 7.96 9.41
N TYR A 135 -1.70 7.17 8.42
CA TYR A 135 -2.55 6.30 7.60
C TYR A 135 -2.20 4.82 7.79
N CYS A 136 -1.37 4.51 8.80
CA CYS A 136 -0.94 3.15 9.09
C CYS A 136 -0.84 2.97 10.62
N ALA A 137 -1.87 2.41 11.24
CA ALA A 137 -1.89 2.20 12.67
C ALA A 137 -0.80 1.22 13.12
N THR A 138 -0.50 0.19 12.34
CA THR A 138 0.53 -0.80 12.67
C THR A 138 1.95 -0.25 12.53
N CYS A 139 2.15 0.75 11.65
CA CYS A 139 3.45 1.40 11.48
C CYS A 139 3.74 2.37 12.63
N ASP A 140 2.79 3.25 12.91
CA ASP A 140 2.98 4.43 13.74
C ASP A 140 2.33 4.32 15.14
N GLY A 141 1.50 3.30 15.37
CA GLY A 141 0.70 3.17 16.59
C GLY A 141 1.53 3.20 17.88
N ALA A 142 2.77 2.71 17.85
CA ALA A 142 3.67 2.73 19.00
C ALA A 142 3.96 4.16 19.52
N PHE A 143 3.97 5.19 18.64
CA PHE A 143 4.17 6.59 19.01
C PHE A 143 3.00 7.17 19.79
N PHE A 144 1.83 6.54 19.72
CA PHE A 144 0.60 6.97 20.36
C PHE A 144 0.26 6.16 21.62
N LYS A 145 1.23 5.40 22.15
CA LYS A 145 1.05 4.62 23.39
C LYS A 145 0.55 5.49 24.54
N ASN A 146 -0.52 5.02 25.22
CA ASN A 146 -1.17 5.71 26.33
C ASN A 146 -1.72 7.11 25.97
N LYS A 147 -1.98 7.39 24.68
CA LYS A 147 -2.62 8.61 24.24
C LYS A 147 -4.07 8.34 23.82
N THR A 148 -4.86 9.40 23.75
CA THR A 148 -6.18 9.38 23.11
C THR A 148 -6.01 9.64 21.62
N VAL A 149 -6.58 8.78 20.79
CA VAL A 149 -6.50 8.87 19.33
C VAL A 149 -7.88 8.84 18.68
N ALA A 150 -7.99 9.35 17.46
CA ALA A 150 -9.16 9.20 16.62
C ALA A 150 -8.81 8.41 15.37
N VAL A 151 -9.61 7.39 15.05
CA VAL A 151 -9.57 6.65 13.79
C VAL A 151 -10.75 7.10 12.95
N VAL A 152 -10.49 7.56 11.74
CA VAL A 152 -11.52 8.11 10.85
C VAL A 152 -11.81 7.13 9.73
N GLY A 153 -13.01 6.57 9.74
CA GLY A 153 -13.47 5.62 8.74
C GLY A 153 -14.53 4.67 9.27
N GLY A 154 -15.02 3.79 8.40
CA GLY A 154 -16.07 2.80 8.79
C GLY A 154 -15.99 1.53 7.95
N GLY A 155 -14.92 1.32 7.19
CA GLY A 155 -14.60 0.09 6.47
C GLY A 155 -13.64 -0.78 7.25
N ASP A 156 -13.30 -1.96 6.72
CA ASP A 156 -12.46 -2.97 7.40
C ASP A 156 -11.16 -2.39 7.95
N VAL A 157 -10.40 -1.66 7.15
CA VAL A 157 -9.13 -1.05 7.56
C VAL A 157 -9.30 -0.17 8.81
N ALA A 158 -10.31 0.70 8.83
CA ALA A 158 -10.54 1.57 9.99
C ALA A 158 -10.95 0.79 11.25
N LEU A 159 -11.71 -0.30 11.08
CA LEU A 159 -12.10 -1.16 12.21
C LEU A 159 -10.90 -1.95 12.74
N GLU A 160 -10.06 -2.49 11.85
CA GLU A 160 -8.83 -3.20 12.21
C GLU A 160 -7.84 -2.26 12.90
N ASP A 161 -7.63 -1.06 12.36
CA ASP A 161 -6.77 -0.04 12.96
C ASP A 161 -7.27 0.39 14.35
N ALA A 162 -8.58 0.59 14.52
CA ALA A 162 -9.14 0.93 15.83
C ALA A 162 -8.96 -0.19 16.86
N LEU A 163 -9.16 -1.45 16.45
CA LEU A 163 -8.93 -2.62 17.29
C LEU A 163 -7.43 -2.77 17.64
N TYR A 164 -6.54 -2.54 16.68
CA TYR A 164 -5.11 -2.58 16.93
C TYR A 164 -4.69 -1.50 17.94
N LEU A 165 -5.11 -0.25 17.71
CA LEU A 165 -4.79 0.89 18.58
C LEU A 165 -5.41 0.76 19.98
N SER A 166 -6.53 0.06 20.12
CA SER A 166 -7.13 -0.20 21.45
C SER A 166 -6.24 -1.01 22.38
N ASN A 167 -5.25 -1.76 21.85
CA ASN A 167 -4.28 -2.48 22.67
C ASN A 167 -3.10 -1.61 23.11
N ILE A 168 -2.96 -0.40 22.58
CA ILE A 168 -1.77 0.45 22.75
C ILE A 168 -2.16 1.79 23.39
N CYS A 169 -3.29 2.36 22.97
CA CYS A 169 -3.75 3.69 23.36
C CYS A 169 -4.62 3.63 24.62
N GLU A 170 -4.74 4.77 25.30
CA GLU A 170 -5.63 4.92 26.45
C GLU A 170 -7.11 4.98 26.02
N LYS A 171 -7.39 5.65 24.90
CA LYS A 171 -8.73 5.81 24.35
C LYS A 171 -8.67 5.88 22.82
N VAL A 172 -9.64 5.27 22.16
CA VAL A 172 -9.81 5.33 20.71
C VAL A 172 -11.21 5.84 20.37
N TYR A 173 -11.29 6.95 19.63
CA TYR A 173 -12.53 7.40 19.02
C TYR A 173 -12.59 6.87 17.58
N LEU A 174 -13.61 6.06 17.27
CA LEU A 174 -13.89 5.65 15.90
C LEU A 174 -14.92 6.61 15.29
N VAL A 175 -14.45 7.52 14.44
CA VAL A 175 -15.26 8.57 13.84
C VAL A 175 -15.74 8.14 12.46
N HIS A 176 -17.04 8.16 12.24
CA HIS A 176 -17.62 7.83 10.93
C HIS A 176 -18.76 8.76 10.57
N ARG A 177 -18.77 9.25 9.32
CA ARG A 177 -19.76 10.20 8.81
C ARG A 177 -21.17 9.62 8.62
N ARG A 178 -21.33 8.31 8.74
CA ARG A 178 -22.64 7.63 8.63
C ARG A 178 -22.99 6.99 9.97
N ASP A 179 -24.27 6.65 10.13
CA ASP A 179 -24.75 5.99 11.34
C ASP A 179 -24.29 4.54 11.46
N GLU A 180 -24.03 3.88 10.31
CA GLU A 180 -23.66 2.47 10.26
C GLU A 180 -22.26 2.26 9.71
N LEU A 181 -21.51 1.36 10.35
CA LEU A 181 -20.24 0.86 9.88
C LEU A 181 -20.44 -0.06 8.65
N ARG A 182 -19.48 -0.04 7.72
CA ARG A 182 -19.50 -0.83 6.48
C ARG A 182 -18.57 -2.03 6.48
N GLY A 183 -17.67 -2.11 7.45
CA GLY A 183 -16.73 -3.22 7.58
C GLY A 183 -17.44 -4.54 7.93
N ALA A 184 -16.70 -5.64 7.89
CA ALA A 184 -17.21 -6.98 8.18
C ALA A 184 -17.88 -7.05 9.55
N LYS A 185 -19.00 -7.77 9.64
CA LYS A 185 -19.81 -7.86 10.87
C LYS A 185 -19.02 -8.37 12.08
N ILE A 186 -18.06 -9.26 11.86
CA ILE A 186 -17.20 -9.77 12.93
C ILE A 186 -16.30 -8.66 13.52
N LEU A 187 -15.80 -7.74 12.69
CA LEU A 187 -15.04 -6.59 13.15
C LEU A 187 -15.93 -5.60 13.91
N GLN A 188 -17.13 -5.35 13.39
CA GLN A 188 -18.11 -4.48 14.07
C GLN A 188 -18.45 -5.00 15.48
N SER A 189 -18.71 -6.31 15.63
CA SER A 189 -18.96 -6.93 16.95
C SER A 189 -17.81 -6.65 17.91
N ARG A 190 -16.58 -6.89 17.48
CA ARG A 190 -15.38 -6.64 18.29
C ARG A 190 -15.22 -5.16 18.67
N ILE A 191 -15.54 -4.22 17.76
CA ILE A 191 -15.54 -2.78 18.06
C ILE A 191 -16.47 -2.47 19.22
N PHE A 192 -17.71 -2.94 19.17
CA PHE A 192 -18.71 -2.66 20.20
C PHE A 192 -18.45 -3.37 21.55
N GLU A 193 -17.72 -4.48 21.53
CA GLU A 193 -17.29 -5.20 22.74
C GLU A 193 -16.07 -4.56 23.42
N THR A 194 -15.27 -3.76 22.68
CA THR A 194 -14.03 -3.16 23.16
C THR A 194 -14.28 -1.83 23.86
N LYS A 195 -14.28 -1.82 25.20
CA LYS A 195 -14.63 -0.66 26.05
C LYS A 195 -13.80 0.62 25.79
N ILE A 196 -12.58 0.47 25.33
CA ILE A 196 -11.67 1.60 25.05
C ILE A 196 -12.07 2.33 23.77
N ILE A 197 -12.77 1.64 22.85
CA ILE A 197 -13.24 2.22 21.59
C ILE A 197 -14.61 2.87 21.81
N GLU A 198 -14.70 4.14 21.45
CA GLU A 198 -15.96 4.87 21.45
C GLU A 198 -16.36 5.22 20.02
N PHE A 199 -17.43 4.61 19.52
CA PHE A 199 -17.94 4.89 18.20
C PHE A 199 -18.69 6.22 18.15
N LYS A 200 -18.31 7.08 17.21
CA LYS A 200 -18.91 8.39 16.94
C LYS A 200 -19.56 8.37 15.56
N PRO A 201 -20.84 7.88 15.48
CA PRO A 201 -21.59 7.91 14.21
C PRO A 201 -21.99 9.34 13.85
N SER A 202 -22.17 9.61 12.56
CA SER A 202 -22.62 10.91 12.02
C SER A 202 -21.71 12.09 12.39
N TYR A 203 -20.41 11.82 12.58
CA TYR A 203 -19.40 12.85 12.81
C TYR A 203 -18.41 12.91 11.64
N GLU A 204 -18.02 14.11 11.31
CA GLU A 204 -16.94 14.40 10.34
C GLU A 204 -15.86 15.23 11.02
N VAL A 205 -14.62 15.03 10.59
CA VAL A 205 -13.48 15.86 11.02
C VAL A 205 -13.47 17.12 10.17
N SER A 206 -13.36 18.29 10.79
CA SER A 206 -13.34 19.58 10.10
C SER A 206 -11.93 20.19 10.02
N GLU A 207 -11.10 19.94 11.01
CA GLU A 207 -9.69 20.40 11.09
C GLU A 207 -8.90 19.56 12.10
#